data_23dd95e5dae811c034fbd2679fe0850b
#
_entry.id   23dd95e5dae811c034fbd2679fe0850b
#
_cell.length_a   1.000
_cell.length_b   1.000
_cell.length_c   1.000
_cell.angle_alpha   90.00
_cell.angle_beta   90.00
_cell.angle_gamma   90.00
#
_symmetry.space_group_name_H-M   'P 1'
#
loop_
_entity.id
_entity.type
_entity.pdbx_description
1 polymer ?
#
loop_
_entity_poly.entity_id
_entity_poly.type
_entity_poly.pdbx_seq_one_letter_code
_entity_poly.pdbx_strand_id
1 'polypeptide(L)'
;FFKQKTAYEIVSRDWSSDVCSSDLCTDVWVSMGEPDEVWAERIKDLSPYKVTKEVMTNGKKETIFLHCLPSFHDLNTGIGKEMGERFGLKDMEVTDEVFQSEQSKVFQEAENRMHTIKAVMAATLGA
;
A
#
# COMPACT_ATOMS: atom_id res chain seq x y z
N PHE A 1 -13.67 -19.74 5.61
CA PHE A 1 -12.47 -19.20 6.28
C PHE A 1 -11.39 -18.98 5.22
N PHE A 2 -11.25 -17.77 4.71
CA PHE A 2 -10.09 -17.40 3.88
C PHE A 2 -8.88 -17.31 4.80
N LYS A 3 -7.92 -18.21 4.64
CA LYS A 3 -6.64 -18.13 5.31
C LYS A 3 -5.88 -16.97 4.66
N GLN A 4 -5.71 -15.89 5.40
CA GLN A 4 -4.92 -14.75 4.94
C GLN A 4 -3.47 -15.24 4.74
N LYS A 5 -3.01 -15.22 3.50
CA LYS A 5 -1.61 -15.58 3.18
C LYS A 5 -0.71 -14.48 3.70
N THR A 6 0.37 -14.87 4.35
CA THR A 6 1.40 -13.92 4.76
C THR A 6 2.07 -13.30 3.54
N ALA A 7 2.61 -12.10 3.66
CA ALA A 7 3.38 -11.45 2.59
C ALA A 7 4.50 -12.35 2.04
N TYR A 8 5.09 -13.20 2.89
CA TYR A 8 6.10 -14.19 2.52
C TYR A 8 5.57 -15.27 1.56
N GLU A 9 4.34 -15.73 1.76
CA GLU A 9 3.70 -16.71 0.85
C GLU A 9 3.33 -16.09 -0.50
N ILE A 10 3.17 -14.77 -0.55
CA ILE A 10 2.91 -14.02 -1.80
C ILE A 10 4.21 -13.88 -2.61
N VAL A 11 5.35 -13.61 -1.94
CA VAL A 11 6.66 -13.36 -2.59
C VAL A 11 7.36 -14.64 -3.03
N SER A 12 7.15 -15.78 -2.34
CA SER A 12 7.83 -17.03 -2.64
C SER A 12 7.15 -17.91 -3.68
N ARG A 13 5.99 -17.52 -4.20
CA ARG A 13 5.33 -18.25 -5.28
C ARG A 13 5.75 -17.71 -6.63
N ASP A 14 6.12 -18.65 -7.49
CA ASP A 14 6.38 -18.48 -8.90
C ASP A 14 5.39 -17.51 -9.55
N TRP A 15 5.84 -16.29 -9.77
CA TRP A 15 5.09 -15.24 -10.44
C TRP A 15 4.87 -15.54 -11.92
N SER A 16 5.34 -16.70 -12.40
CA SER A 16 5.44 -17.02 -13.82
C SER A 16 4.17 -17.59 -14.44
N SER A 17 3.19 -18.03 -13.66
CA SER A 17 2.19 -18.86 -14.34
C SER A 17 0.72 -18.50 -14.21
N ASP A 18 0.27 -17.67 -13.28
CA ASP A 18 -1.19 -17.38 -13.25
C ASP A 18 -1.59 -16.21 -12.33
N VAL A 19 -0.76 -15.22 -12.23
CA VAL A 19 -1.13 -14.04 -11.46
C VAL A 19 -1.98 -13.15 -12.33
N CYS A 20 -3.22 -12.98 -11.92
CA CYS A 20 -4.01 -11.83 -12.29
C CYS A 20 -3.30 -10.59 -11.72
N SER A 21 -2.22 -10.17 -12.38
CA SER A 21 -1.39 -9.02 -11.98
C SER A 21 -2.01 -7.73 -12.50
N SER A 22 -3.32 -7.56 -12.30
CA SER A 22 -4.04 -6.35 -12.69
C SER A 22 -3.86 -5.25 -11.65
N ASP A 23 -3.61 -5.61 -10.41
CA ASP A 23 -3.54 -4.69 -9.27
C ASP A 23 -2.50 -5.16 -8.24
N LEU A 24 -1.72 -4.21 -7.76
CA LEU A 24 -0.79 -4.37 -6.66
C LEU A 24 -1.21 -3.43 -5.55
N CYS A 25 -1.69 -4.00 -4.44
CA CYS A 25 -2.18 -3.25 -3.30
C CYS A 25 -1.22 -3.43 -2.10
N THR A 26 -0.89 -2.33 -1.45
CA THR A 26 -0.17 -2.34 -0.17
C THR A 26 -0.87 -1.45 0.86
N ASP A 27 -0.45 -1.55 2.10
CA ASP A 27 -1.00 -0.81 3.23
C ASP A 27 0.14 -0.21 4.06
N VAL A 28 -0.19 0.68 4.99
CA VAL A 28 0.78 1.26 5.93
C VAL A 28 1.45 0.17 6.76
N TRP A 29 2.74 0.34 7.02
CA TRP A 29 3.47 -0.63 7.86
C TRP A 29 3.13 -0.52 9.33
N VAL A 30 2.74 0.68 9.78
CA VAL A 30 2.31 0.94 11.16
C VAL A 30 0.98 1.67 11.13
N SER A 31 -0.02 1.10 11.77
CA SER A 31 -1.36 1.68 11.83
C SER A 31 -1.41 2.87 12.78
N MET A 32 -2.31 3.82 12.50
CA MET A 32 -2.54 4.93 13.42
C MET A 32 -2.96 4.42 14.81
N GLY A 33 -2.26 4.91 15.84
CA GLY A 33 -2.53 4.53 17.24
C GLY A 33 -1.71 3.35 17.75
N GLU A 34 -0.87 2.71 16.91
CA GLU A 34 0.13 1.76 17.42
C GLU A 34 1.25 2.49 18.18
N PRO A 35 1.82 1.85 19.22
CA PRO A 35 2.91 2.47 20.00
C PRO A 35 4.17 2.72 19.16
N ASP A 36 4.92 3.75 19.54
CA ASP A 36 6.15 4.14 18.85
C ASP A 36 7.22 3.02 18.80
N GLU A 37 7.18 2.12 19.77
CA GLU A 37 8.16 1.02 19.91
C GLU A 37 8.08 0.02 18.76
N VAL A 38 6.91 -0.12 18.12
CA VAL A 38 6.73 -1.11 17.04
C VAL A 38 7.33 -0.64 15.70
N TRP A 39 7.60 0.66 15.54
CA TRP A 39 8.07 1.22 14.28
C TRP A 39 9.38 0.61 13.81
N ALA A 40 10.37 0.52 14.68
CA ALA A 40 11.69 0.00 14.32
C ALA A 40 11.64 -1.46 13.84
N GLU A 41 10.85 -2.30 14.51
CA GLU A 41 10.66 -3.70 14.16
C GLU A 41 9.92 -3.82 12.81
N ARG A 42 8.80 -3.10 12.66
CA ARG A 42 8.01 -3.12 11.42
C ARG A 42 8.80 -2.62 10.22
N ILE A 43 9.54 -1.53 10.36
CA ILE A 43 10.40 -1.01 9.30
C ILE A 43 11.43 -2.06 8.87
N LYS A 44 12.10 -2.70 9.84
CA LYS A 44 13.09 -3.74 9.57
C LYS A 44 12.48 -4.92 8.81
N ASP A 45 11.33 -5.40 9.28
CA ASP A 45 10.70 -6.62 8.75
C ASP A 45 10.01 -6.38 7.40
N LEU A 46 9.45 -5.18 7.19
CA LEU A 46 8.66 -4.87 6.00
C LEU A 46 9.44 -4.14 4.89
N SER A 47 10.62 -3.58 5.20
CA SER A 47 11.45 -2.92 4.18
C SER A 47 11.74 -3.75 2.92
N PRO A 48 11.94 -5.08 3.00
CA PRO A 48 12.11 -5.90 1.80
C PRO A 48 10.89 -5.98 0.89
N TYR A 49 9.72 -5.59 1.40
CA TYR A 49 8.43 -5.65 0.69
C TYR A 49 7.96 -4.29 0.18
N LYS A 50 8.82 -3.28 0.27
CA LYS A 50 8.52 -1.95 -0.28
C LYS A 50 8.16 -2.05 -1.76
N VAL A 51 7.09 -1.37 -2.15
CA VAL A 51 6.70 -1.29 -3.56
C VAL A 51 7.58 -0.28 -4.27
N THR A 52 8.43 -0.78 -5.13
CA THR A 52 9.35 -0.01 -5.97
C THR A 52 8.98 -0.17 -7.44
N LYS A 53 9.63 0.60 -8.30
CA LYS A 53 9.45 0.46 -9.75
C LYS A 53 9.80 -0.95 -10.24
N GLU A 54 10.84 -1.56 -9.68
CA GLU A 54 11.24 -2.94 -10.00
C GLU A 54 10.13 -3.93 -9.65
N VAL A 55 9.48 -3.75 -8.49
CA VAL A 55 8.33 -4.58 -8.10
C VAL A 55 7.18 -4.41 -9.09
N MET A 56 6.88 -3.19 -9.51
CA MET A 56 5.84 -2.91 -10.52
C MET A 56 6.16 -3.56 -11.88
N THR A 57 7.44 -3.67 -12.27
CA THR A 57 7.82 -4.31 -13.54
C THR A 57 7.59 -5.82 -13.57
N ASN A 58 7.38 -6.46 -12.43
CA ASN A 58 6.98 -7.88 -12.36
C ASN A 58 5.51 -8.09 -12.77
N GLY A 59 4.72 -7.03 -12.77
CA GLY A 59 3.35 -7.03 -13.27
C GLY A 59 3.28 -6.79 -14.78
N LYS A 60 2.07 -6.76 -15.31
CA LYS A 60 1.80 -6.35 -16.69
C LYS A 60 1.90 -4.84 -16.83
N LYS A 61 1.97 -4.35 -18.07
CA LYS A 61 1.97 -2.90 -18.35
C LYS A 61 0.71 -2.20 -17.78
N GLU A 62 -0.39 -2.91 -17.73
CA GLU A 62 -1.69 -2.45 -17.26
C GLU A 62 -1.86 -2.58 -15.74
N THR A 63 -0.88 -3.14 -15.04
CA THR A 63 -0.92 -3.28 -13.57
C THR A 63 -1.06 -1.91 -12.92
N ILE A 64 -2.06 -1.77 -12.06
CA ILE A 64 -2.28 -0.57 -11.28
C ILE A 64 -1.72 -0.73 -9.85
N PHE A 65 -1.35 0.39 -9.26
CA PHE A 65 -0.95 0.48 -7.85
C PHE A 65 -2.09 1.06 -7.01
N LEU A 66 -2.39 0.40 -5.90
CA LEU A 66 -3.41 0.79 -4.92
C LEU A 66 -2.80 0.89 -3.53
N HIS A 67 -3.24 1.88 -2.78
CA HIS A 67 -2.86 2.07 -1.38
C HIS A 67 -3.91 2.92 -0.68
N CYS A 68 -4.33 2.51 0.50
CA CYS A 68 -5.17 3.35 1.34
C CYS A 68 -4.41 4.63 1.74
N LEU A 69 -5.11 5.72 1.93
CA LEU A 69 -4.49 6.98 2.38
C LEU A 69 -4.71 7.19 3.89
N PRO A 70 -3.72 7.75 4.60
CA PRO A 70 -2.45 8.31 4.13
C PRO A 70 -1.38 7.27 3.80
N SER A 71 -0.41 7.62 2.95
CA SER A 71 0.73 6.81 2.57
C SER A 71 2.04 7.55 2.87
N PHE A 72 3.08 6.81 3.27
CA PHE A 72 4.40 7.36 3.56
C PHE A 72 5.34 7.19 2.37
N HIS A 73 5.14 7.97 1.33
CA HIS A 73 5.92 7.92 0.10
C HIS A 73 6.93 9.06 -0.05
N ASP A 74 6.84 10.10 0.80
CA ASP A 74 7.73 11.28 0.76
C ASP A 74 7.92 11.91 2.14
N LEU A 75 8.70 13.00 2.19
CA LEU A 75 8.98 13.78 3.39
C LEU A 75 8.15 15.08 3.48
N ASN A 76 7.11 15.26 2.67
CA ASN A 76 6.35 16.50 2.64
C ASN A 76 5.31 16.58 3.76
N THR A 77 4.94 15.46 4.36
CA THR A 77 4.03 15.40 5.51
C THR A 77 4.80 15.54 6.84
N GLY A 78 4.10 15.97 7.89
CA GLY A 78 4.69 16.10 9.24
C GLY A 78 5.26 14.76 9.75
N ILE A 79 4.48 13.68 9.63
CA ILE A 79 4.90 12.32 10.03
C ILE A 79 6.03 11.81 9.13
N GLY A 80 5.98 12.07 7.82
CA GLY A 80 7.05 11.68 6.90
C GLY A 80 8.39 12.30 7.30
N LYS A 81 8.41 13.59 7.68
CA LYS A 81 9.61 14.26 8.19
C LYS A 81 10.11 13.63 9.47
N GLU A 82 9.22 13.43 10.45
CA GLU A 82 9.57 12.82 11.73
C GLU A 82 10.17 11.41 11.55
N MET A 83 9.55 10.59 10.72
CA MET A 83 10.05 9.24 10.44
C MET A 83 11.35 9.28 9.64
N GLY A 84 11.51 10.24 8.73
CA GLY A 84 12.76 10.49 8.03
C GLY A 84 13.91 10.86 8.98
N GLU A 85 13.66 11.72 9.95
CA GLU A 85 14.65 12.13 10.96
C GLU A 85 14.99 10.98 11.93
N ARG A 86 14.00 10.21 12.37
CA ARG A 86 14.18 9.11 13.34
C ARG A 86 14.84 7.88 12.73
N PHE A 87 14.49 7.50 11.51
CA PHE A 87 14.88 6.24 10.89
C PHE A 87 15.72 6.40 9.62
N GLY A 88 15.96 7.63 9.17
CA GLY A 88 16.75 7.90 7.95
C GLY A 88 16.06 7.48 6.66
N LEU A 89 14.73 7.36 6.66
CA LEU A 89 13.95 6.90 5.51
C LEU A 89 13.43 8.09 4.71
N LYS A 90 13.34 7.91 3.38
CA LYS A 90 12.70 8.89 2.48
C LYS A 90 11.26 8.51 2.17
N ASP A 91 10.98 7.25 2.22
CA ASP A 91 9.72 6.60 1.92
C ASP A 91 9.63 5.28 2.72
N MET A 92 8.45 4.72 2.85
CA MET A 92 8.23 3.47 3.59
C MET A 92 7.66 2.38 2.68
N GLU A 93 6.35 2.21 2.66
CA GLU A 93 5.65 1.14 1.97
C GLU A 93 5.71 1.23 0.44
N VAL A 94 5.94 2.42 -0.10
CA VAL A 94 6.01 2.68 -1.54
C VAL A 94 6.97 3.84 -1.81
N THR A 95 7.68 3.78 -2.94
CA THR A 95 8.51 4.90 -3.39
C THR A 95 7.65 6.00 -4.00
N ASP A 96 8.09 7.26 -3.88
CA ASP A 96 7.39 8.40 -4.47
C ASP A 96 7.23 8.26 -6.00
N GLU A 97 8.21 7.68 -6.69
CA GLU A 97 8.14 7.41 -8.13
C GLU A 97 6.94 6.52 -8.49
N VAL A 98 6.64 5.49 -7.71
CA VAL A 98 5.47 4.63 -7.94
C VAL A 98 4.19 5.34 -7.55
N PHE A 99 4.20 6.01 -6.41
CA PHE A 99 3.02 6.74 -5.90
C PHE A 99 2.53 7.82 -6.88
N GLN A 100 3.44 8.53 -7.55
CA GLN A 100 3.15 9.59 -8.53
C GLN A 100 2.99 9.07 -9.97
N SER A 101 3.15 7.77 -10.20
CA SER A 101 3.09 7.21 -11.55
C SER A 101 1.67 7.20 -12.13
N GLU A 102 1.56 7.07 -13.45
CA GLU A 102 0.26 6.88 -14.14
C GLU A 102 -0.45 5.57 -13.73
N GLN A 103 0.31 4.59 -13.26
CA GLN A 103 -0.21 3.31 -12.75
C GLN A 103 -0.83 3.46 -11.36
N SER A 104 -0.52 4.51 -10.62
CA SER A 104 -1.10 4.78 -9.30
C SER A 104 -2.56 5.20 -9.43
N LYS A 105 -3.43 4.53 -8.69
CA LYS A 105 -4.87 4.80 -8.63
C LYS A 105 -5.34 5.09 -7.19
N VAL A 106 -4.41 5.50 -6.33
CA VAL A 106 -4.68 5.73 -4.90
C VAL A 106 -5.75 6.79 -4.66
N PHE A 107 -5.79 7.85 -5.46
CA PHE A 107 -6.80 8.90 -5.32
C PHE A 107 -8.17 8.44 -5.82
N GLN A 108 -8.21 7.68 -6.92
CA GLN A 108 -9.44 7.07 -7.42
C GLN A 108 -9.99 6.03 -6.44
N GLU A 109 -9.12 5.25 -5.79
CA GLU A 109 -9.50 4.33 -4.73
C GLU A 109 -10.14 5.07 -3.55
N ALA A 110 -9.51 6.16 -3.08
CA ALA A 110 -10.03 6.98 -2.00
C ALA A 110 -11.39 7.61 -2.34
N GLU A 111 -11.57 8.10 -3.56
CA GLU A 111 -12.85 8.63 -4.06
C GLU A 111 -13.92 7.53 -4.11
N ASN A 112 -13.59 6.36 -4.64
CA ASN A 112 -14.51 5.23 -4.73
C ASN A 112 -15.01 4.74 -3.38
N ARG A 113 -14.24 4.92 -2.32
CA ARG A 113 -14.69 4.60 -0.96
C ARG A 113 -15.98 5.33 -0.59
N MET A 114 -16.08 6.61 -0.94
CA MET A 114 -17.29 7.40 -0.71
C MET A 114 -18.50 6.79 -1.46
N HIS A 115 -18.33 6.46 -2.74
CA HIS A 115 -19.39 5.89 -3.56
C HIS A 115 -19.82 4.51 -3.07
N THR A 116 -18.87 3.67 -2.69
CA THR A 116 -19.16 2.33 -2.17
C THR A 116 -19.92 2.39 -0.84
N ILE A 117 -19.49 3.26 0.08
CA ILE A 117 -20.20 3.44 1.36
C ILE A 117 -21.62 3.97 1.13
N LYS A 118 -21.80 4.95 0.23
CA LYS A 118 -23.14 5.44 -0.13
C LYS A 118 -24.03 4.33 -0.69
N ALA A 119 -23.48 3.48 -1.56
CA ALA A 119 -24.25 2.36 -2.12
C ALA A 119 -24.66 1.35 -1.03
N VAL A 120 -23.77 1.01 -0.10
CA VAL A 120 -24.09 0.15 1.03
C VAL A 120 -25.16 0.78 1.92
N MET A 121 -25.05 2.06 2.24
CA MET A 121 -26.04 2.78 3.04
C MET A 121 -27.42 2.77 2.35
N ALA A 122 -27.47 3.08 1.06
CA ALA A 122 -28.71 3.05 0.29
C ALA A 122 -29.34 1.65 0.28
N ALA A 123 -28.54 0.61 0.05
CA ALA A 123 -29.03 -0.77 0.04
C ALA A 123 -29.53 -1.27 1.41
N THR A 124 -28.92 -0.80 2.50
CA THR A 124 -29.27 -1.26 3.86
C THR A 124 -30.37 -0.43 4.51
N LEU A 125 -30.49 0.84 4.18
CA LEU A 125 -31.51 1.73 4.75
C LEU A 125 -32.80 1.78 3.92
N GLY A 126 -32.85 1.12 2.78
CA GLY A 126 -34.04 1.03 1.95
C GLY A 126 -34.39 2.34 1.22
N ALA A 127 -33.41 3.11 0.84
CA ALA A 127 -33.59 4.34 0.06
C ALA A 127 -33.80 4.03 -1.43
#